data_b3bc83d05caecfccf059112095b2ad6b
#
_entry.id   b3bc83d05caecfccf059112095b2ad6b
#
_cell.length_a   1.000
_cell.length_b   1.000
_cell.length_c   1.000
_cell.angle_alpha   90.00
_cell.angle_beta   90.00
_cell.angle_gamma   90.00
#
_symmetry.space_group_name_H-M   'P 1'
#
loop_
_entity.id
_entity.type
_entity.pdbx_description
1 polymer ?
#
loop_
_entity_poly.entity_id
_entity_poly.type
_entity_poly.pdbx_seq_one_letter_code
_entity_poly.pdbx_strand_id
1 'polypeptide(L)'
;MKKLNGVRLKHHKGTAQCQTAALPVPDLVTIPMLMNMGAPCTPLVKVGDAVKVGQKIGDTDAFMSVPVHSSVSGTVKAVTEIKLANGNTCKAVTIETDGEQTVSEEVQSPVINSKEEFIKAIRESGITGLGGAGFPTHIKLNPKGEIDTLIINAAECEPYITSDHRQMLEDPDAVIGGIKTVMKFLSIPNAVIGIESNKPDAISLLSEKTASDSSITVKTLPASYPQGAEKVLIYNTVGRIVKEGQLPSDQKVIVLNVSTAAQIFNYCQTGMPLVERRLTVDGDIAVSYTHLRAHETLSDL
;
A
#
# COMPACT_ATOMS: atom_id res chain seq x y z
N MET A 1 18.18 24.54 -3.83
CA MET A 1 17.52 24.06 -2.59
C MET A 1 18.56 23.90 -1.48
N LYS A 2 18.24 24.30 -0.24
CA LYS A 2 19.11 24.07 0.92
C LYS A 2 19.14 22.56 1.22
N LYS A 3 20.34 21.98 1.37
CA LYS A 3 20.48 20.56 1.66
C LYS A 3 19.94 20.27 3.08
N LEU A 4 19.01 19.31 3.20
CA LEU A 4 18.58 18.82 4.50
C LEU A 4 19.63 17.87 5.10
N ASN A 5 19.83 17.98 6.41
CA ASN A 5 20.71 17.07 7.13
C ASN A 5 19.93 15.79 7.47
N GLY A 6 20.22 14.71 6.75
CA GLY A 6 19.75 13.37 7.09
C GLY A 6 20.83 12.59 7.85
N VAL A 7 20.41 11.54 8.55
CA VAL A 7 21.32 10.61 9.21
C VAL A 7 21.68 9.51 8.20
N ARG A 8 22.98 9.21 8.07
CA ARG A 8 23.44 8.05 7.29
C ARG A 8 23.38 6.82 8.18
N LEU A 9 22.42 5.95 7.91
CA LEU A 9 22.31 4.66 8.56
C LEU A 9 23.05 3.60 7.72
N LYS A 10 23.59 2.59 8.39
CA LYS A 10 24.14 1.42 7.71
C LYS A 10 22.99 0.64 7.09
N HIS A 11 23.11 0.32 5.81
CA HIS A 11 22.10 -0.48 5.11
C HIS A 11 22.35 -1.97 5.35
N HIS A 12 21.28 -2.67 5.67
CA HIS A 12 21.24 -4.12 5.86
C HIS A 12 20.17 -4.72 4.94
N LYS A 13 20.26 -4.39 3.65
CA LYS A 13 19.30 -4.79 2.60
C LYS A 13 19.62 -6.22 2.07
N GLY A 14 19.79 -7.19 2.97
CA GLY A 14 20.14 -8.57 2.61
C GLY A 14 19.16 -9.23 1.64
N THR A 15 17.89 -8.86 1.74
CA THR A 15 16.81 -9.39 0.90
C THR A 15 16.65 -8.65 -0.44
N ALA A 16 17.44 -7.61 -0.74
CA ALA A 16 17.27 -6.78 -1.94
C ALA A 16 17.30 -7.58 -3.26
N GLN A 17 18.10 -8.64 -3.31
CA GLN A 17 18.23 -9.51 -4.49
C GLN A 17 17.35 -10.77 -4.42
N CYS A 18 16.60 -10.97 -3.33
CA CYS A 18 15.69 -12.10 -3.19
C CYS A 18 14.39 -11.81 -3.91
N GLN A 19 13.94 -12.73 -4.74
CA GLN A 19 12.61 -12.64 -5.35
C GLN A 19 11.52 -12.80 -4.28
N THR A 20 10.38 -12.15 -4.51
CA THR A 20 9.20 -12.33 -3.67
C THR A 20 8.71 -13.77 -3.76
N ALA A 21 8.50 -14.41 -2.62
CA ALA A 21 7.89 -15.73 -2.53
C ALA A 21 6.49 -15.62 -1.92
N ALA A 22 5.52 -16.30 -2.51
CA ALA A 22 4.21 -16.43 -1.91
C ALA A 22 4.28 -17.39 -0.73
N LEU A 23 3.71 -17.00 0.42
CA LEU A 23 3.57 -17.92 1.55
C LEU A 23 2.49 -18.96 1.24
N PRO A 24 2.66 -20.21 1.70
CA PRO A 24 1.57 -21.19 1.67
C PRO A 24 0.33 -20.65 2.39
N VAL A 25 -0.84 -21.01 1.89
CA VAL A 25 -2.08 -20.68 2.57
C VAL A 25 -2.12 -21.47 3.90
N PRO A 26 -2.23 -20.82 5.07
CA PRO A 26 -2.31 -21.51 6.34
C PRO A 26 -3.70 -22.13 6.54
N ASP A 27 -3.81 -23.13 7.42
CA ASP A 27 -5.09 -23.79 7.73
C ASP A 27 -6.10 -22.83 8.41
N LEU A 28 -5.59 -21.81 9.08
CA LEU A 28 -6.39 -20.84 9.82
C LEU A 28 -5.85 -19.42 9.63
N VAL A 29 -6.76 -18.48 9.34
CA VAL A 29 -6.44 -17.05 9.23
C VAL A 29 -7.35 -16.25 10.15
N THR A 30 -6.77 -15.31 10.91
CA THR A 30 -7.54 -14.38 11.74
C THR A 30 -7.37 -12.95 11.22
N ILE A 31 -8.45 -12.36 10.72
CA ILE A 31 -8.47 -11.05 10.07
C ILE A 31 -9.05 -10.02 11.05
N PRO A 32 -8.24 -9.05 11.53
CA PRO A 32 -8.72 -7.97 12.39
C PRO A 32 -9.69 -7.05 11.63
N MET A 33 -10.70 -6.57 12.33
CA MET A 33 -11.62 -5.56 11.78
C MET A 33 -11.06 -4.12 11.88
N LEU A 34 -9.81 -3.96 12.29
CA LEU A 34 -9.07 -2.71 12.31
C LEU A 34 -7.69 -2.91 11.68
N MET A 35 -7.61 -2.71 10.36
CA MET A 35 -6.38 -2.83 9.57
C MET A 35 -5.94 -1.49 8.95
N ASN A 36 -6.58 -0.41 9.33
CA ASN A 36 -6.30 0.95 8.87
C ASN A 36 -6.21 1.94 10.04
N MET A 37 -5.61 3.09 9.79
CA MET A 37 -5.74 4.22 10.70
C MET A 37 -7.19 4.72 10.67
N GLY A 38 -7.85 4.73 11.83
CA GLY A 38 -9.22 5.22 11.98
C GLY A 38 -10.14 4.28 12.75
N ALA A 39 -11.40 4.18 12.33
CA ALA A 39 -12.41 3.39 13.01
C ALA A 39 -12.36 1.91 12.60
N PRO A 40 -12.65 0.98 13.53
CA PRO A 40 -12.79 -0.43 13.21
C PRO A 40 -14.06 -0.68 12.39
N CYS A 41 -14.02 -1.70 11.54
CA CYS A 41 -15.18 -2.23 10.84
C CYS A 41 -16.05 -3.10 11.75
N THR A 42 -17.32 -3.20 11.39
CA THR A 42 -18.23 -4.21 11.95
C THR A 42 -18.14 -5.46 11.07
N PRO A 43 -17.97 -6.67 11.65
CA PRO A 43 -18.06 -7.91 10.88
C PRO A 43 -19.41 -8.03 10.18
N LEU A 44 -19.38 -8.40 8.91
CA LEU A 44 -20.56 -8.65 8.07
C LEU A 44 -20.90 -10.14 7.95
N VAL A 45 -20.05 -10.99 8.53
CA VAL A 45 -20.16 -12.46 8.52
C VAL A 45 -20.27 -13.00 9.95
N LYS A 46 -20.79 -14.22 10.08
CA LYS A 46 -20.98 -14.93 11.35
C LYS A 46 -20.39 -16.33 11.26
N VAL A 47 -20.23 -16.97 12.41
CA VAL A 47 -19.76 -18.36 12.51
C VAL A 47 -20.61 -19.29 11.65
N GLY A 48 -19.96 -20.11 10.86
CA GLY A 48 -20.55 -21.07 9.92
C GLY A 48 -20.75 -20.52 8.50
N ASP A 49 -20.58 -19.22 8.27
CA ASP A 49 -20.66 -18.66 6.91
C ASP A 49 -19.47 -19.13 6.08
N ALA A 50 -19.72 -19.49 4.81
CA ALA A 50 -18.68 -19.68 3.81
C ALA A 50 -18.26 -18.31 3.26
N VAL A 51 -16.94 -18.13 3.08
CA VAL A 51 -16.36 -16.91 2.52
C VAL A 51 -15.40 -17.24 1.39
N LYS A 52 -15.19 -16.28 0.48
CA LYS A 52 -14.32 -16.41 -0.67
C LYS A 52 -13.27 -15.28 -0.68
N VAL A 53 -12.17 -15.49 -1.40
CA VAL A 53 -11.13 -14.47 -1.57
C VAL A 53 -11.71 -13.20 -2.21
N GLY A 54 -11.42 -12.05 -1.63
CA GLY A 54 -11.92 -10.76 -2.10
C GLY A 54 -13.34 -10.42 -1.63
N GLN A 55 -14.05 -11.33 -0.95
CA GLN A 55 -15.35 -11.04 -0.38
C GLN A 55 -15.23 -10.04 0.77
N LYS A 56 -16.10 -9.04 0.80
CA LYS A 56 -16.17 -8.07 1.91
C LYS A 56 -16.71 -8.76 3.16
N ILE A 57 -15.90 -8.78 4.23
CA ILE A 57 -16.23 -9.41 5.51
C ILE A 57 -16.40 -8.43 6.67
N GLY A 58 -16.04 -7.16 6.45
CA GLY A 58 -16.22 -6.10 7.43
C GLY A 58 -16.34 -4.73 6.75
N ASP A 59 -17.19 -3.84 7.29
CA ASP A 59 -17.33 -2.46 6.83
C ASP A 59 -17.84 -1.56 7.95
N THR A 60 -17.81 -0.23 7.72
CA THR A 60 -18.38 0.81 8.59
C THR A 60 -18.60 2.08 7.81
N ASP A 61 -19.61 2.87 8.19
CA ASP A 61 -19.88 4.19 7.62
C ASP A 61 -18.96 5.30 8.15
N ALA A 62 -18.01 4.97 9.02
CA ALA A 62 -17.08 5.94 9.55
C ALA A 62 -16.20 6.54 8.44
N PHE A 63 -16.03 7.88 8.46
CA PHE A 63 -15.26 8.61 7.46
C PHE A 63 -13.81 8.08 7.32
N MET A 64 -13.13 7.86 8.47
CA MET A 64 -11.77 7.32 8.50
C MET A 64 -11.84 5.80 8.66
N SER A 65 -12.16 5.10 7.58
CA SER A 65 -12.12 3.63 7.52
C SER A 65 -12.19 3.15 6.07
N VAL A 66 -11.84 1.90 5.86
CA VAL A 66 -12.01 1.17 4.60
C VAL A 66 -12.56 -0.23 4.90
N PRO A 67 -13.29 -0.86 3.96
CA PRO A 67 -13.75 -2.23 4.12
C PRO A 67 -12.60 -3.21 4.31
N VAL A 68 -12.87 -4.30 5.02
CA VAL A 68 -11.98 -5.45 5.19
C VAL A 68 -12.51 -6.60 4.34
N HIS A 69 -11.62 -7.22 3.57
CA HIS A 69 -11.95 -8.33 2.67
C HIS A 69 -11.25 -9.61 3.12
N SER A 70 -11.86 -10.75 2.82
CA SER A 70 -11.23 -12.04 3.07
C SER A 70 -10.04 -12.27 2.13
N SER A 71 -8.92 -12.64 2.68
CA SER A 71 -7.72 -13.04 1.93
C SER A 71 -7.71 -14.53 1.55
N VAL A 72 -8.67 -15.30 2.06
CA VAL A 72 -8.76 -16.75 1.86
C VAL A 72 -10.19 -17.16 1.57
N SER A 73 -10.38 -18.33 0.94
CA SER A 73 -11.65 -19.03 0.92
C SER A 73 -11.73 -20.04 2.05
N GLY A 74 -12.93 -20.29 2.57
CA GLY A 74 -13.14 -21.23 3.68
C GLY A 74 -14.39 -20.94 4.50
N THR A 75 -14.39 -21.36 5.76
CA THR A 75 -15.53 -21.23 6.67
C THR A 75 -15.17 -20.41 7.91
N VAL A 76 -16.02 -19.46 8.26
CA VAL A 76 -15.86 -18.64 9.47
C VAL A 76 -16.02 -19.51 10.70
N LYS A 77 -14.97 -19.63 11.51
CA LYS A 77 -14.96 -20.44 12.77
C LYS A 77 -15.24 -19.60 13.99
N ALA A 78 -14.83 -18.33 14.00
CA ALA A 78 -15.04 -17.47 15.14
C ALA A 78 -15.16 -15.98 14.69
N VAL A 79 -15.93 -15.23 15.48
CA VAL A 79 -15.94 -13.76 15.46
C VAL A 79 -15.74 -13.32 16.90
N THR A 80 -14.51 -12.94 17.24
CA THR A 80 -14.08 -12.69 18.62
C THR A 80 -13.37 -11.35 18.74
N GLU A 81 -13.12 -10.91 19.96
CA GLU A 81 -12.23 -9.79 20.23
C GLU A 81 -10.79 -10.27 20.33
N ILE A 82 -9.88 -9.54 19.70
CA ILE A 82 -8.43 -9.77 19.78
C ILE A 82 -7.73 -8.51 20.28
N LYS A 83 -6.56 -8.69 20.87
CA LYS A 83 -5.68 -7.59 21.27
C LYS A 83 -4.69 -7.29 20.15
N LEU A 84 -4.65 -6.06 19.71
CA LEU A 84 -3.71 -5.57 18.70
C LEU A 84 -2.34 -5.25 19.31
N ALA A 85 -1.30 -5.17 18.49
CA ALA A 85 0.06 -4.85 18.91
C ALA A 85 0.19 -3.49 19.65
N ASN A 86 -0.70 -2.53 19.36
CA ASN A 86 -0.75 -1.24 20.03
C ASN A 86 -1.48 -1.27 21.39
N GLY A 87 -1.94 -2.46 21.84
CA GLY A 87 -2.65 -2.66 23.10
C GLY A 87 -4.17 -2.46 23.02
N ASN A 88 -4.70 -1.92 21.93
CA ASN A 88 -6.15 -1.80 21.71
C ASN A 88 -6.78 -3.16 21.40
N THR A 89 -8.10 -3.26 21.56
CA THR A 89 -8.88 -4.43 21.16
C THR A 89 -9.74 -4.09 19.94
N CYS A 90 -9.97 -5.06 19.07
CA CYS A 90 -10.97 -4.99 18.02
C CYS A 90 -11.58 -6.37 17.78
N LYS A 91 -12.73 -6.42 17.09
CA LYS A 91 -13.26 -7.68 16.57
C LYS A 91 -12.35 -8.22 15.48
N ALA A 92 -12.31 -9.55 15.37
CA ALA A 92 -11.62 -10.25 14.28
C ALA A 92 -12.49 -11.42 13.80
N VAL A 93 -12.34 -11.76 12.54
CA VAL A 93 -12.97 -12.91 11.89
C VAL A 93 -11.90 -13.98 11.70
N THR A 94 -12.09 -15.16 12.29
CA THR A 94 -11.22 -16.31 12.11
C THR A 94 -11.84 -17.26 11.11
N ILE A 95 -11.09 -17.61 10.07
CA ILE A 95 -11.51 -18.44 8.94
C ILE A 95 -10.64 -19.69 8.90
N GLU A 96 -11.27 -20.87 8.93
CA GLU A 96 -10.61 -22.13 8.57
C GLU A 96 -10.60 -22.21 7.05
N THR A 97 -9.42 -22.29 6.45
CA THR A 97 -9.26 -22.26 5.01
C THR A 97 -9.61 -23.61 4.39
N ASP A 98 -10.12 -23.59 3.15
CA ASP A 98 -10.40 -24.79 2.39
C ASP A 98 -9.23 -25.21 1.46
N GLY A 99 -8.19 -24.37 1.37
CA GLY A 99 -7.03 -24.57 0.51
C GLY A 99 -7.28 -24.25 -0.98
N GLU A 100 -8.52 -23.98 -1.38
CA GLU A 100 -8.90 -23.79 -2.79
C GLU A 100 -8.64 -22.38 -3.30
N GLN A 101 -8.60 -21.38 -2.40
CA GLN A 101 -8.45 -19.96 -2.74
C GLN A 101 -9.47 -19.49 -3.80
N THR A 102 -10.71 -19.96 -3.67
CA THR A 102 -11.80 -19.60 -4.57
C THR A 102 -12.10 -18.12 -4.48
N VAL A 103 -12.00 -17.41 -5.61
CA VAL A 103 -12.28 -15.97 -5.70
C VAL A 103 -13.80 -15.71 -5.69
N SER A 104 -14.21 -14.66 -5.00
CA SER A 104 -15.61 -14.21 -4.98
C SER A 104 -16.06 -13.73 -6.35
N GLU A 105 -17.30 -14.03 -6.72
CA GLU A 105 -17.94 -13.55 -7.95
C GLU A 105 -18.15 -12.02 -7.96
N GLU A 106 -18.08 -11.39 -6.79
CA GLU A 106 -18.15 -9.93 -6.61
C GLU A 106 -16.85 -9.23 -7.06
N VAL A 107 -15.75 -9.99 -7.20
CA VAL A 107 -14.47 -9.46 -7.67
C VAL A 107 -14.55 -9.19 -9.17
N GLN A 108 -14.83 -7.96 -9.53
CA GLN A 108 -14.96 -7.52 -10.92
C GLN A 108 -14.32 -6.14 -11.07
N SER A 109 -13.66 -5.91 -12.21
CA SER A 109 -13.07 -4.61 -12.53
C SER A 109 -14.12 -3.50 -12.42
N PRO A 110 -13.87 -2.44 -11.61
CA PRO A 110 -14.83 -1.36 -11.45
C PRO A 110 -14.95 -0.54 -12.74
N VAL A 111 -16.18 -0.17 -13.08
CA VAL A 111 -16.42 0.82 -14.15
C VAL A 111 -16.29 2.22 -13.53
N ILE A 112 -15.32 3.00 -14.02
CA ILE A 112 -14.96 4.30 -13.47
C ILE A 112 -14.96 5.35 -14.57
N ASN A 113 -15.87 6.31 -14.49
CA ASN A 113 -16.06 7.39 -15.49
C ASN A 113 -15.79 8.78 -14.91
N SER A 114 -15.74 8.91 -13.58
CA SER A 114 -15.54 10.20 -12.91
C SER A 114 -14.56 10.10 -11.74
N LYS A 115 -14.11 11.25 -11.22
CA LYS A 115 -13.30 11.34 -10.01
C LYS A 115 -14.03 10.75 -8.80
N GLU A 116 -15.31 11.06 -8.66
CA GLU A 116 -16.16 10.61 -7.54
C GLU A 116 -16.29 9.08 -7.55
N GLU A 117 -16.53 8.50 -8.73
CA GLU A 117 -16.55 7.03 -8.89
C GLU A 117 -15.20 6.41 -8.58
N PHE A 118 -14.11 7.04 -8.99
CA PHE A 118 -12.76 6.59 -8.67
C PHE A 118 -12.52 6.58 -7.15
N ILE A 119 -12.82 7.67 -6.45
CA ILE A 119 -12.66 7.75 -5.00
C ILE A 119 -13.50 6.69 -4.28
N LYS A 120 -14.75 6.49 -4.74
CA LYS A 120 -15.63 5.44 -4.22
C LYS A 120 -15.02 4.05 -4.46
N ALA A 121 -14.55 3.77 -5.67
CA ALA A 121 -13.91 2.50 -6.01
C ALA A 121 -12.67 2.23 -5.14
N ILE A 122 -11.83 3.24 -4.90
CA ILE A 122 -10.66 3.10 -4.02
C ILE A 122 -11.08 2.88 -2.55
N ARG A 123 -12.20 3.44 -2.08
CA ARG A 123 -12.73 3.08 -0.76
C ARG A 123 -13.14 1.60 -0.72
N GLU A 124 -13.94 1.18 -1.69
CA GLU A 124 -14.47 -0.19 -1.76
C GLU A 124 -13.36 -1.25 -1.91
N SER A 125 -12.23 -0.88 -2.51
CA SER A 125 -11.07 -1.78 -2.62
C SER A 125 -10.38 -2.12 -1.29
N GLY A 126 -10.67 -1.40 -0.21
CA GLY A 126 -9.97 -1.57 1.06
C GLY A 126 -8.52 -1.05 1.06
N ILE A 127 -8.07 -0.34 0.00
CA ILE A 127 -6.67 0.10 -0.12
C ILE A 127 -6.33 1.15 0.93
N THR A 128 -5.30 0.85 1.70
CA THR A 128 -4.66 1.76 2.65
C THR A 128 -3.24 2.09 2.22
N GLY A 129 -2.59 3.05 2.89
CA GLY A 129 -1.18 3.37 2.65
C GLY A 129 -0.27 2.22 3.06
N LEU A 130 0.33 1.52 2.10
CA LEU A 130 1.13 0.31 2.34
C LEU A 130 2.56 0.59 2.83
N GLY A 131 3.03 1.82 2.74
CA GLY A 131 4.37 2.20 3.22
C GLY A 131 4.40 2.85 4.60
N GLY A 132 3.34 2.70 5.43
CA GLY A 132 3.33 3.37 6.73
C GLY A 132 2.11 3.02 7.59
N ALA A 133 1.46 4.06 8.14
CA ALA A 133 0.42 3.93 9.17
C ALA A 133 -0.94 3.40 8.68
N GLY A 134 -1.05 2.89 7.47
CA GLY A 134 -2.33 2.37 6.94
C GLY A 134 -3.40 3.46 6.79
N PHE A 135 -3.03 4.67 6.36
CA PHE A 135 -3.99 5.75 6.13
C PHE A 135 -4.93 5.40 4.97
N PRO A 136 -6.27 5.57 5.10
CA PRO A 136 -7.22 5.28 4.03
C PRO A 136 -6.90 6.04 2.74
N THR A 137 -6.59 5.32 1.66
CA THR A 137 -6.09 5.91 0.42
C THR A 137 -7.12 6.79 -0.26
N HIS A 138 -8.41 6.43 -0.22
CA HIS A 138 -9.49 7.21 -0.80
C HIS A 138 -9.59 8.63 -0.21
N ILE A 139 -9.28 8.80 1.09
CA ILE A 139 -9.26 10.13 1.74
C ILE A 139 -8.07 10.94 1.21
N LYS A 140 -6.91 10.32 1.10
CA LYS A 140 -5.70 10.98 0.59
C LYS A 140 -5.89 11.44 -0.87
N LEU A 141 -6.62 10.67 -1.67
CA LEU A 141 -6.92 10.96 -3.08
C LEU A 141 -8.09 11.94 -3.27
N ASN A 142 -8.74 12.37 -2.20
CA ASN A 142 -9.82 13.37 -2.24
C ASN A 142 -9.46 14.65 -1.48
N PRO A 143 -8.36 15.34 -1.83
CA PRO A 143 -7.97 16.57 -1.17
C PRO A 143 -8.92 17.72 -1.48
N LYS A 144 -8.96 18.70 -0.60
CA LYS A 144 -9.58 19.99 -0.88
C LYS A 144 -8.62 20.82 -1.75
N GLY A 145 -9.10 21.26 -2.89
CA GLY A 145 -8.33 22.11 -3.81
C GLY A 145 -7.62 21.35 -4.92
N GLU A 146 -6.90 22.09 -5.73
CA GLU A 146 -6.19 21.61 -6.92
C GLU A 146 -4.84 20.98 -6.54
N ILE A 147 -4.54 19.86 -7.17
CA ILE A 147 -3.22 19.18 -7.06
C ILE A 147 -2.54 19.27 -8.41
N ASP A 148 -1.28 19.66 -8.42
CA ASP A 148 -0.47 19.77 -9.64
C ASP A 148 0.64 18.71 -9.74
N THR A 149 0.95 18.02 -8.64
CA THR A 149 2.02 17.02 -8.63
C THR A 149 1.66 15.83 -7.75
N LEU A 150 1.78 14.64 -8.33
CA LEU A 150 1.77 13.36 -7.63
C LEU A 150 3.21 12.96 -7.29
N ILE A 151 3.52 12.72 -6.03
CA ILE A 151 4.83 12.22 -5.61
C ILE A 151 4.69 10.76 -5.20
N ILE A 152 5.49 9.91 -5.84
CA ILE A 152 5.58 8.51 -5.48
C ILE A 152 6.77 8.32 -4.53
N ASN A 153 6.46 7.89 -3.32
CA ASN A 153 7.46 7.52 -2.33
C ASN A 153 7.98 6.12 -2.61
N ALA A 154 9.15 6.06 -3.21
CA ALA A 154 9.92 4.85 -3.48
C ALA A 154 11.28 4.90 -2.76
N ALA A 155 11.39 5.71 -1.70
CA ALA A 155 12.63 5.90 -0.96
C ALA A 155 13.02 4.64 -0.18
N GLU A 156 12.10 4.11 0.65
CA GLU A 156 12.34 2.92 1.50
C GLU A 156 13.66 3.04 2.27
N CYS A 157 13.71 4.07 3.15
CA CYS A 157 14.94 4.48 3.84
C CYS A 157 15.23 3.68 5.13
N GLU A 158 14.36 2.78 5.54
CA GLU A 158 14.55 1.87 6.66
C GLU A 158 15.68 0.86 6.35
N PRO A 159 16.57 0.56 7.32
CA PRO A 159 17.79 -0.21 7.04
C PRO A 159 17.58 -1.60 6.45
N TYR A 160 16.55 -2.32 6.84
CA TYR A 160 16.34 -3.73 6.49
C TYR A 160 15.28 -3.95 5.41
N ILE A 161 14.28 -3.06 5.27
CA ILE A 161 13.11 -3.26 4.40
C ILE A 161 13.50 -3.17 2.92
N THR A 162 12.98 -4.08 2.11
CA THR A 162 13.19 -4.18 0.65
C THR A 162 11.91 -4.46 -0.15
N SER A 163 10.75 -4.40 0.49
CA SER A 163 9.46 -4.73 -0.12
C SER A 163 9.09 -3.78 -1.27
N ASP A 164 9.32 -2.46 -1.10
CA ASP A 164 9.08 -1.48 -2.15
C ASP A 164 10.11 -1.58 -3.28
N HIS A 165 11.38 -1.90 -2.96
CA HIS A 165 12.40 -2.18 -3.95
C HIS A 165 12.00 -3.37 -4.83
N ARG A 166 11.57 -4.48 -4.21
CA ARG A 166 11.08 -5.65 -4.95
C ARG A 166 9.83 -5.35 -5.76
N GLN A 167 8.89 -4.56 -5.22
CA GLN A 167 7.71 -4.11 -5.97
C GLN A 167 8.10 -3.39 -7.27
N MET A 168 9.09 -2.50 -7.22
CA MET A 168 9.55 -1.76 -8.40
C MET A 168 10.21 -2.67 -9.44
N LEU A 169 10.94 -3.69 -9.02
CA LEU A 169 11.66 -4.60 -9.93
C LEU A 169 10.75 -5.69 -10.51
N GLU A 170 9.83 -6.21 -9.72
CA GLU A 170 9.01 -7.36 -10.11
C GLU A 170 7.72 -6.94 -10.83
N ASP A 171 7.19 -5.75 -10.53
CA ASP A 171 5.92 -5.30 -11.09
C ASP A 171 5.95 -3.79 -11.44
N PRO A 172 6.94 -3.35 -12.24
CA PRO A 172 7.10 -1.94 -12.59
C PRO A 172 5.93 -1.40 -13.41
N ASP A 173 5.25 -2.25 -14.18
CA ASP A 173 4.12 -1.84 -15.02
C ASP A 173 2.89 -1.50 -14.17
N ALA A 174 2.65 -2.24 -13.09
CA ALA A 174 1.60 -1.89 -12.13
C ALA A 174 1.92 -0.57 -11.40
N VAL A 175 3.18 -0.33 -11.04
CA VAL A 175 3.61 0.96 -10.44
C VAL A 175 3.27 2.12 -11.37
N ILE A 176 3.71 2.05 -12.64
CA ILE A 176 3.50 3.10 -13.64
C ILE A 176 2.01 3.23 -13.99
N GLY A 177 1.31 2.10 -14.13
CA GLY A 177 -0.12 2.06 -14.35
C GLY A 177 -0.92 2.74 -13.26
N GLY A 178 -0.54 2.53 -11.99
CA GLY A 178 -1.15 3.20 -10.84
C GLY A 178 -0.92 4.70 -10.83
N ILE A 179 0.30 5.14 -11.15
CA ILE A 179 0.62 6.57 -11.30
C ILE A 179 -0.29 7.20 -12.36
N LYS A 180 -0.36 6.62 -13.56
CA LYS A 180 -1.18 7.12 -14.67
C LYS A 180 -2.67 7.11 -14.33
N THR A 181 -3.15 6.08 -13.63
CA THR A 181 -4.53 5.98 -13.18
C THR A 181 -4.90 7.13 -12.24
N VAL A 182 -4.08 7.39 -11.22
CA VAL A 182 -4.29 8.50 -10.28
C VAL A 182 -4.21 9.86 -11.00
N MET A 183 -3.19 10.08 -11.85
CA MET A 183 -3.05 11.31 -12.63
C MET A 183 -4.29 11.56 -13.49
N LYS A 184 -4.79 10.53 -14.18
CA LYS A 184 -5.96 10.62 -15.05
C LYS A 184 -7.21 11.05 -14.27
N PHE A 185 -7.58 10.33 -13.22
CA PHE A 185 -8.84 10.57 -12.52
C PHE A 185 -8.83 11.82 -11.63
N LEU A 186 -7.65 12.25 -11.18
CA LEU A 186 -7.49 13.46 -10.37
C LEU A 186 -7.05 14.67 -11.21
N SER A 187 -6.89 14.51 -12.54
CA SER A 187 -6.40 15.54 -13.48
C SER A 187 -5.07 16.15 -13.03
N ILE A 188 -4.16 15.33 -12.51
CA ILE A 188 -2.84 15.76 -12.05
C ILE A 188 -1.89 15.76 -13.26
N PRO A 189 -1.27 16.90 -13.61
CA PRO A 189 -0.45 16.97 -14.82
C PRO A 189 0.94 16.34 -14.69
N ASN A 190 1.49 16.21 -13.47
CA ASN A 190 2.86 15.76 -13.28
C ASN A 190 2.99 14.73 -12.17
N ALA A 191 3.90 13.78 -12.35
CA ALA A 191 4.31 12.85 -11.30
C ALA A 191 5.83 12.81 -11.12
N VAL A 192 6.28 12.60 -9.88
CA VAL A 192 7.70 12.42 -9.55
C VAL A 192 7.87 11.17 -8.71
N ILE A 193 8.66 10.21 -9.18
CA ILE A 193 9.02 9.01 -8.43
C ILE A 193 10.34 9.30 -7.70
N GLY A 194 10.29 9.42 -6.38
CA GLY A 194 11.48 9.65 -5.54
C GLY A 194 12.10 8.35 -5.07
N ILE A 195 13.28 8.00 -5.59
CA ILE A 195 13.98 6.74 -5.30
C ILE A 195 15.36 7.05 -4.69
N GLU A 196 15.75 6.36 -3.63
CA GLU A 196 17.09 6.50 -3.06
C GLU A 196 18.17 5.90 -3.97
N SER A 197 19.35 6.55 -3.99
CA SER A 197 20.50 6.20 -4.83
C SER A 197 21.09 4.79 -4.57
N ASN A 198 20.68 4.13 -3.49
CA ASN A 198 21.06 2.76 -3.17
C ASN A 198 20.25 1.69 -3.94
N LYS A 199 19.35 2.10 -4.85
CA LYS A 199 18.53 1.23 -5.69
C LYS A 199 18.77 1.54 -7.20
N PRO A 200 20.02 1.40 -7.71
CA PRO A 200 20.35 1.80 -9.09
C PRO A 200 19.59 1.00 -10.15
N ASP A 201 19.30 -0.25 -9.89
CA ASP A 201 18.52 -1.16 -10.74
C ASP A 201 17.07 -0.66 -10.92
N ALA A 202 16.37 -0.33 -9.83
CA ALA A 202 15.02 0.23 -9.89
C ALA A 202 15.00 1.62 -10.55
N ILE A 203 16.01 2.46 -10.29
CA ILE A 203 16.15 3.78 -10.95
C ILE A 203 16.28 3.59 -12.45
N SER A 204 17.16 2.70 -12.91
CA SER A 204 17.36 2.42 -14.34
C SER A 204 16.09 1.92 -14.99
N LEU A 205 15.47 0.89 -14.40
CA LEU A 205 14.25 0.25 -14.93
C LEU A 205 13.09 1.23 -15.06
N LEU A 206 12.79 1.99 -14.00
CA LEU A 206 11.68 2.93 -14.03
C LEU A 206 11.96 4.14 -14.93
N SER A 207 13.23 4.60 -15.01
CA SER A 207 13.61 5.66 -15.94
C SER A 207 13.45 5.23 -17.41
N GLU A 208 13.84 4.01 -17.76
CA GLU A 208 13.65 3.45 -19.08
C GLU A 208 12.16 3.35 -19.44
N LYS A 209 11.36 2.77 -18.54
CA LYS A 209 9.92 2.58 -18.76
C LYS A 209 9.12 3.88 -18.84
N THR A 210 9.61 4.96 -18.24
CA THR A 210 8.96 6.28 -18.28
C THR A 210 9.58 7.24 -19.30
N ALA A 211 10.62 6.84 -20.01
CA ALA A 211 11.38 7.71 -20.93
C ALA A 211 10.54 8.41 -22.03
N SER A 212 9.46 7.76 -22.48
CA SER A 212 8.53 8.30 -23.48
C SER A 212 7.44 9.20 -22.90
N ASP A 213 7.32 9.31 -21.58
CA ASP A 213 6.25 10.04 -20.88
C ASP A 213 6.84 11.23 -20.09
N SER A 214 6.84 12.40 -20.69
CA SER A 214 7.41 13.62 -20.08
C SER A 214 6.66 14.09 -18.82
N SER A 215 5.47 13.56 -18.54
CA SER A 215 4.70 13.90 -17.34
C SER A 215 5.17 13.15 -16.09
N ILE A 216 5.99 12.08 -16.24
CA ILE A 216 6.51 11.27 -15.14
C ILE A 216 8.03 11.41 -15.08
N THR A 217 8.56 11.84 -13.94
CA THR A 217 10.01 12.00 -13.72
C THR A 217 10.50 11.07 -12.64
N VAL A 218 11.56 10.30 -12.90
CA VAL A 218 12.28 9.56 -11.87
C VAL A 218 13.37 10.45 -11.27
N LYS A 219 13.32 10.66 -9.96
CA LYS A 219 14.28 11.50 -9.24
C LYS A 219 15.10 10.69 -8.26
N THR A 220 16.40 10.62 -8.50
CA THR A 220 17.35 10.00 -7.56
C THR A 220 17.54 10.88 -6.34
N LEU A 221 17.36 10.30 -5.15
CA LEU A 221 17.48 10.96 -3.87
C LEU A 221 18.69 10.43 -3.09
N PRO A 222 19.30 11.23 -2.20
CA PRO A 222 20.35 10.73 -1.33
C PRO A 222 19.84 9.60 -0.43
N ALA A 223 20.63 8.53 -0.29
CA ALA A 223 20.35 7.46 0.67
C ALA A 223 20.66 7.97 2.08
N SER A 224 19.62 8.43 2.79
CA SER A 224 19.72 9.01 4.13
C SER A 224 18.37 8.90 4.87
N TYR A 225 18.41 8.71 6.17
CA TYR A 225 17.22 8.65 6.98
C TYR A 225 16.89 10.05 7.57
N PRO A 226 15.62 10.49 7.55
CA PRO A 226 14.41 9.85 7.05
C PRO A 226 14.00 10.35 5.65
N GLN A 227 14.64 9.88 4.58
CA GLN A 227 14.36 10.32 3.20
C GLN A 227 12.91 10.07 2.77
N GLY A 228 12.32 8.96 3.26
CA GLY A 228 10.92 8.59 2.99
C GLY A 228 9.87 9.36 3.82
N ALA A 229 10.28 10.16 4.80
CA ALA A 229 9.35 10.99 5.54
C ALA A 229 8.66 12.01 4.59
N GLU A 230 7.33 12.06 4.61
CA GLU A 230 6.51 12.75 3.61
C GLU A 230 6.96 14.20 3.34
N LYS A 231 7.19 15.00 4.39
CA LYS A 231 7.63 16.40 4.24
C LYS A 231 9.06 16.53 3.70
N VAL A 232 9.95 15.60 4.06
CA VAL A 232 11.34 15.53 3.57
C VAL A 232 11.34 15.15 2.10
N LEU A 233 10.54 14.15 1.73
CA LEU A 233 10.38 13.70 0.36
C LEU A 233 9.84 14.82 -0.54
N ILE A 234 8.78 15.53 -0.13
CA ILE A 234 8.21 16.67 -0.87
C ILE A 234 9.29 17.74 -1.11
N TYR A 235 10.04 18.10 -0.07
CA TYR A 235 11.11 19.09 -0.22
C TYR A 235 12.21 18.61 -1.18
N ASN A 236 12.66 17.37 -1.04
CA ASN A 236 13.75 16.84 -1.86
C ASN A 236 13.33 16.53 -3.31
N THR A 237 12.03 16.29 -3.56
CA THR A 237 11.51 16.07 -4.92
C THR A 237 11.16 17.38 -5.63
N VAL A 238 10.29 18.21 -5.07
CA VAL A 238 9.71 19.38 -5.73
C VAL A 238 10.11 20.72 -5.09
N GLY A 239 10.88 20.72 -4.00
CA GLY A 239 11.36 21.93 -3.33
C GLY A 239 10.31 22.67 -2.49
N ARG A 240 9.11 22.12 -2.34
CA ARG A 240 8.03 22.75 -1.57
C ARG A 240 8.17 22.45 -0.08
N ILE A 241 7.76 23.40 0.75
CA ILE A 241 7.87 23.31 2.22
C ILE A 241 6.47 23.19 2.81
N VAL A 242 6.19 22.02 3.39
CA VAL A 242 4.96 21.78 4.17
C VAL A 242 5.23 22.18 5.62
N LYS A 243 4.67 23.31 6.05
CA LYS A 243 4.84 23.86 7.41
C LYS A 243 4.17 22.95 8.46
N GLU A 244 4.44 23.22 9.72
CA GLU A 244 3.72 22.59 10.83
C GLU A 244 2.21 22.91 10.74
N GLY A 245 1.35 21.92 11.00
CA GLY A 245 -0.10 22.03 10.84
C GLY A 245 -0.63 21.99 9.42
N GLN A 246 0.23 22.06 8.38
CA GLN A 246 -0.17 21.94 6.98
C GLN A 246 -0.15 20.49 6.50
N LEU A 247 -1.03 20.21 5.53
CA LEU A 247 -1.07 18.97 4.76
C LEU A 247 -0.28 19.12 3.44
N PRO A 248 0.18 18.03 2.83
CA PRO A 248 0.77 18.04 1.49
C PRO A 248 -0.10 18.74 0.43
N SER A 249 -1.42 18.56 0.51
CA SER A 249 -2.39 19.20 -0.38
C SER A 249 -2.38 20.72 -0.33
N ASP A 250 -2.01 21.33 0.81
CA ASP A 250 -1.84 22.79 0.92
C ASP A 250 -0.65 23.29 0.07
N GLN A 251 0.23 22.39 -0.32
CA GLN A 251 1.32 22.62 -1.26
C GLN A 251 1.04 22.03 -2.64
N LYS A 252 -0.24 21.76 -2.97
CA LYS A 252 -0.70 21.18 -4.23
C LYS A 252 -0.05 19.83 -4.59
N VAL A 253 0.33 19.04 -3.59
CA VAL A 253 0.92 17.71 -3.81
C VAL A 253 0.14 16.61 -3.10
N ILE A 254 0.12 15.42 -3.71
CA ILE A 254 -0.27 14.17 -3.06
C ILE A 254 0.96 13.27 -3.03
N VAL A 255 1.16 12.56 -1.93
CA VAL A 255 2.23 11.57 -1.80
C VAL A 255 1.60 10.18 -1.65
N LEU A 256 1.97 9.25 -2.52
CA LEU A 256 1.61 7.84 -2.41
C LEU A 256 2.86 6.98 -2.29
N ASN A 257 2.77 5.91 -1.52
CA ASN A 257 3.78 4.86 -1.53
C ASN A 257 3.74 4.10 -2.86
N VAL A 258 4.87 3.59 -3.33
CA VAL A 258 5.00 2.89 -4.61
C VAL A 258 4.15 1.63 -4.69
N SER A 259 4.09 0.83 -3.61
CA SER A 259 3.25 -0.37 -3.53
C SER A 259 1.76 -0.03 -3.51
N THR A 260 1.39 1.09 -2.86
CA THR A 260 0.00 1.61 -2.91
C THR A 260 -0.41 1.98 -4.33
N ALA A 261 0.49 2.62 -5.10
CA ALA A 261 0.21 2.96 -6.50
C ALA A 261 -0.01 1.70 -7.34
N ALA A 262 0.84 0.67 -7.19
CA ALA A 262 0.68 -0.60 -7.88
C ALA A 262 -0.66 -1.28 -7.53
N GLN A 263 -1.05 -1.28 -6.26
CA GLN A 263 -2.31 -1.88 -5.82
C GLN A 263 -3.54 -1.15 -6.38
N ILE A 264 -3.48 0.18 -6.53
CA ILE A 264 -4.54 0.95 -7.20
C ILE A 264 -4.74 0.46 -8.64
N PHE A 265 -3.64 0.25 -9.38
CA PHE A 265 -3.71 -0.26 -10.74
C PHE A 265 -4.31 -1.66 -10.78
N ASN A 266 -3.79 -2.57 -9.96
CA ASN A 266 -4.24 -3.96 -9.92
C ASN A 266 -5.75 -4.05 -9.62
N TYR A 267 -6.22 -3.27 -8.64
CA TYR A 267 -7.66 -3.19 -8.35
C TYR A 267 -8.48 -2.68 -9.54
N CYS A 268 -8.04 -1.59 -10.16
CA CYS A 268 -8.76 -1.04 -11.32
C CYS A 268 -8.79 -2.00 -12.52
N GLN A 269 -7.80 -2.87 -12.66
CA GLN A 269 -7.74 -3.87 -13.75
C GLN A 269 -8.55 -5.14 -13.43
N THR A 270 -8.53 -5.60 -12.20
CA THR A 270 -9.03 -6.93 -11.84
C THR A 270 -10.26 -6.89 -10.92
N GLY A 271 -10.47 -5.81 -10.19
CA GLY A 271 -11.44 -5.71 -9.10
C GLY A 271 -10.99 -6.39 -7.81
N MET A 272 -9.79 -7.02 -7.78
CA MET A 272 -9.31 -7.67 -6.57
C MET A 272 -8.98 -6.62 -5.50
N PRO A 273 -9.68 -6.61 -4.36
CA PRO A 273 -9.42 -5.68 -3.28
C PRO A 273 -8.06 -5.93 -2.61
N LEU A 274 -7.72 -5.12 -1.60
CA LEU A 274 -6.50 -5.34 -0.84
C LEU A 274 -6.64 -6.57 0.05
N VAL A 275 -6.15 -7.72 -0.40
CA VAL A 275 -6.14 -9.01 0.30
C VAL A 275 -4.75 -9.56 0.54
N GLU A 276 -3.72 -8.92 -0.04
CA GLU A 276 -2.32 -9.33 0.11
C GLU A 276 -1.37 -8.13 0.09
N ARG A 277 -0.20 -8.28 0.63
CA ARG A 277 0.87 -7.28 0.58
C ARG A 277 2.25 -7.92 0.61
N ARG A 278 3.23 -7.23 0.02
CA ARG A 278 4.64 -7.58 0.21
C ARG A 278 5.14 -7.09 1.57
N LEU A 279 5.95 -7.92 2.23
CA LEU A 279 6.69 -7.55 3.42
C LEU A 279 8.07 -8.17 3.39
N THR A 280 9.00 -7.58 4.13
CA THR A 280 10.33 -8.13 4.33
C THR A 280 10.38 -8.89 5.64
N VAL A 281 10.87 -10.13 5.59
CA VAL A 281 11.21 -10.93 6.77
C VAL A 281 12.73 -11.07 6.80
N ASP A 282 13.37 -10.55 7.82
CA ASP A 282 14.83 -10.54 7.97
C ASP A 282 15.22 -10.52 9.46
N GLY A 283 16.45 -10.88 9.78
CA GLY A 283 16.99 -10.88 11.14
C GLY A 283 17.54 -12.25 11.53
N ASP A 284 17.42 -12.65 12.80
CA ASP A 284 17.87 -13.95 13.31
C ASP A 284 16.84 -15.05 12.98
N ILE A 285 16.73 -15.35 11.69
CA ILE A 285 15.84 -16.35 11.10
C ILE A 285 16.62 -17.25 10.14
N ALA A 286 16.10 -18.44 9.86
CA ALA A 286 16.77 -19.42 9.01
C ALA A 286 16.91 -18.96 7.56
N VAL A 287 16.03 -18.09 7.06
CA VAL A 287 16.02 -17.52 5.72
C VAL A 287 15.63 -16.05 5.76
N SER A 288 16.23 -15.26 4.86
CA SER A 288 15.88 -13.84 4.66
C SER A 288 15.29 -13.67 3.26
N TYR A 289 14.06 -13.23 3.16
CA TYR A 289 13.39 -13.01 1.88
C TYR A 289 12.21 -12.03 1.98
N THR A 290 11.74 -11.56 0.83
CA THR A 290 10.51 -10.77 0.72
C THR A 290 9.36 -11.68 0.34
N HIS A 291 8.21 -11.51 0.97
CA HIS A 291 7.03 -12.34 0.76
C HIS A 291 5.83 -11.55 0.27
N LEU A 292 4.98 -12.21 -0.53
CA LEU A 292 3.58 -11.86 -0.66
C LEU A 292 2.80 -12.54 0.46
N ARG A 293 2.02 -11.77 1.21
CA ARG A 293 1.20 -12.30 2.30
C ARG A 293 -0.26 -11.93 2.13
N ALA A 294 -1.12 -12.83 2.55
CA ALA A 294 -2.49 -12.52 2.89
C ALA A 294 -2.55 -11.61 4.13
N HIS A 295 -3.70 -11.04 4.44
CA HIS A 295 -3.93 -10.26 5.66
C HIS A 295 -3.85 -11.16 6.89
N GLU A 296 -2.65 -11.30 7.44
CA GLU A 296 -2.39 -12.11 8.65
C GLU A 296 -2.19 -11.22 9.87
N THR A 297 -2.40 -11.80 11.05
CA THR A 297 -2.05 -11.15 12.31
C THR A 297 -0.55 -11.23 12.56
N LEU A 298 0.00 -10.23 13.27
CA LEU A 298 1.41 -10.22 13.70
C LEU A 298 1.78 -11.36 14.65
N SER A 299 0.79 -12.15 15.12
CA SER A 299 1.04 -13.32 15.98
C SER A 299 1.67 -14.50 15.26
N ASP A 300 1.74 -14.46 13.93
CA ASP A 300 2.28 -15.55 13.10
C ASP A 300 3.73 -15.31 12.66
N LEU A 301 4.33 -14.21 13.17
CA LEU A 301 5.73 -13.87 13.07
C LEU A 301 6.42 -14.06 14.41
#